data_055f02d3f1fae69581f3cf05d7a67ba6
#
_entry.id   055f02d3f1fae69581f3cf05d7a67ba6
#
_cell.length_a   1.000
_cell.length_b   1.000
_cell.length_c   1.000
_cell.angle_alpha   90.00
_cell.angle_beta   90.00
_cell.angle_gamma   90.00
#
_symmetry.space_group_name_H-M   'P 1'
#
loop_
_entity.id
_entity.type
_entity.pdbx_description
1 polymer ?
#
loop_
_entity_poly.entity_id
_entity_poly.type
_entity_poly.pdbx_seq_one_letter_code
_entity_poly.pdbx_strand_id
1 'polypeptide(L)'
;MPEWLASLDEEDVSFIKKFMLASGSLKEVAGIYGVTYPTVRLRLDRLIQKIRLGEQVDEEPYIALIKRLAVKDKLDFDTAKLLINEYKKLREGNK
;
A
#
# COMPACT_ATOMS: atom_id res chain seq x y z
N MET A 1 -3.07 -12.71 12.14
CA MET A 1 -3.16 -12.13 10.79
C MET A 1 -1.89 -11.33 10.49
N PRO A 2 -1.28 -11.49 9.31
CA PRO A 2 -0.08 -10.72 8.96
C PRO A 2 -0.34 -9.21 8.99
N GLU A 3 0.66 -8.43 9.37
CA GLU A 3 0.51 -6.97 9.47
C GLU A 3 0.09 -6.31 8.16
N TRP A 4 0.67 -6.76 7.04
CA TRP A 4 0.33 -6.17 5.75
C TRP A 4 -1.15 -6.37 5.40
N LEU A 5 -1.71 -7.51 5.79
CA LEU A 5 -3.12 -7.81 5.55
C LEU A 5 -4.03 -7.03 6.50
N ALA A 6 -3.63 -6.93 7.76
CA ALA A 6 -4.39 -6.18 8.76
C ALA A 6 -4.49 -4.69 8.45
N SER A 7 -3.53 -4.14 7.70
CA SER A 7 -3.51 -2.73 7.33
C SER A 7 -4.39 -2.40 6.13
N LEU A 8 -4.94 -3.41 5.45
CA LEU A 8 -5.81 -3.20 4.29
C LEU A 8 -7.26 -3.00 4.74
N ASP A 9 -7.99 -2.16 4.01
CA ASP A 9 -9.41 -1.96 4.30
C ASP A 9 -10.28 -2.99 3.56
N GLU A 10 -11.58 -2.94 3.81
CA GLU A 10 -12.52 -3.89 3.20
C GLU A 10 -12.53 -3.82 1.68
N GLU A 11 -12.38 -2.64 1.11
CA GLU A 11 -12.34 -2.47 -0.34
C GLU A 11 -11.09 -3.10 -0.94
N ASP A 12 -9.95 -2.96 -0.27
CA ASP A 12 -8.70 -3.58 -0.70
C ASP A 12 -8.82 -5.10 -0.70
N VAL A 13 -9.37 -5.67 0.37
CA VAL A 13 -9.58 -7.11 0.48
C VAL A 13 -10.55 -7.61 -0.58
N SER A 14 -11.62 -6.88 -0.83
CA SER A 14 -12.58 -7.20 -1.89
C SER A 14 -11.92 -7.19 -3.27
N PHE A 15 -11.05 -6.23 -3.53
CA PHE A 15 -10.29 -6.15 -4.77
C PHE A 15 -9.40 -7.37 -4.95
N ILE A 16 -8.67 -7.75 -3.90
CA ILE A 16 -7.79 -8.93 -3.93
C ILE A 16 -8.61 -10.18 -4.26
N LYS A 17 -9.76 -10.34 -3.63
CA LYS A 17 -10.63 -11.48 -3.88
C LYS A 17 -11.07 -11.53 -5.34
N LYS A 18 -11.55 -10.42 -5.89
CA LYS A 18 -11.97 -10.35 -7.29
C LYS A 18 -10.83 -10.60 -8.25
N PHE A 19 -9.65 -10.08 -7.94
CA PHE A 19 -8.45 -10.32 -8.73
C PHE A 19 -8.09 -11.81 -8.76
N MET A 20 -8.11 -12.46 -7.62
CA MET A 20 -7.81 -13.88 -7.51
C MET A 20 -8.85 -14.73 -8.24
N LEU A 21 -10.13 -14.41 -8.08
CA LEU A 21 -11.20 -15.15 -8.76
C LEU A 21 -11.19 -14.94 -10.27
N ALA A 22 -10.62 -13.83 -10.73
CA ALA A 22 -10.41 -13.57 -12.15
C ALA A 22 -9.09 -14.16 -12.66
N SER A 23 -8.41 -14.97 -11.86
CA SER A 23 -7.12 -15.59 -12.20
C SER A 23 -6.07 -14.56 -12.60
N GLY A 24 -6.09 -13.38 -11.98
CA GLY A 24 -5.14 -12.33 -12.25
C GLY A 24 -5.43 -11.48 -13.49
N SER A 25 -6.60 -11.63 -14.10
CA SER A 25 -6.98 -10.86 -15.28
C SER A 25 -7.50 -9.48 -14.89
N LEU A 26 -6.69 -8.44 -15.11
CA LEU A 26 -7.12 -7.07 -14.87
C LEU A 26 -8.21 -6.63 -15.82
N LYS A 27 -8.23 -7.16 -17.02
CA LYS A 27 -9.31 -6.88 -17.99
C LYS A 27 -10.65 -7.34 -17.43
N GLU A 28 -10.68 -8.55 -16.87
CA GLU A 28 -11.89 -9.09 -16.27
C GLU A 28 -12.31 -8.30 -15.03
N VAL A 29 -11.36 -7.93 -14.18
CA VAL A 29 -11.62 -7.11 -13.01
C VAL A 29 -12.17 -5.74 -13.40
N ALA A 30 -11.61 -5.14 -14.46
CA ALA A 30 -12.13 -3.86 -14.98
C ALA A 30 -13.60 -3.98 -15.37
N GLY A 31 -13.96 -5.09 -16.02
CA GLY A 31 -15.37 -5.37 -16.37
C GLY A 31 -16.25 -5.49 -15.14
N ILE A 32 -15.78 -6.18 -14.10
CA ILE A 32 -16.53 -6.35 -12.86
C ILE A 32 -16.83 -5.00 -12.19
N TYR A 33 -15.85 -4.11 -12.17
CA TYR A 33 -16.00 -2.79 -11.56
C TYR A 33 -16.64 -1.75 -12.48
N GLY A 34 -16.78 -2.08 -13.78
CA GLY A 34 -17.31 -1.13 -14.75
C GLY A 34 -16.40 0.06 -14.99
N VAL A 35 -15.09 -0.14 -14.96
CA VAL A 35 -14.09 0.91 -15.17
C VAL A 35 -13.11 0.49 -16.26
N THR A 36 -12.21 1.40 -16.65
CA THR A 36 -11.20 1.13 -17.68
C THR A 36 -10.02 0.35 -17.12
N TYR A 37 -9.30 -0.32 -18.01
CA TYR A 37 -8.08 -1.05 -17.65
C TYR A 37 -7.05 -0.16 -16.92
N PRO A 38 -6.71 1.04 -17.43
CA PRO A 38 -5.76 1.91 -16.71
C PRO A 38 -6.20 2.23 -15.28
N THR A 39 -7.50 2.39 -15.05
CA THR A 39 -8.02 2.67 -13.70
C THR A 39 -7.78 1.50 -12.77
N VAL A 40 -8.06 0.27 -13.22
CA VAL A 40 -7.82 -0.93 -12.42
C VAL A 40 -6.32 -1.16 -12.21
N ARG A 41 -5.51 -0.89 -13.22
CA ARG A 41 -4.06 -1.04 -13.12
C ARG A 41 -3.50 -0.10 -12.06
N LEU A 42 -3.97 1.15 -12.04
CA LEU A 42 -3.56 2.12 -11.03
C LEU A 42 -3.96 1.65 -9.63
N ARG A 43 -5.16 1.12 -9.48
CA ARG A 43 -5.61 0.60 -8.19
C ARG A 43 -4.75 -0.58 -7.72
N LEU A 44 -4.40 -1.47 -8.64
CA LEU A 44 -3.49 -2.58 -8.31
C LEU A 44 -2.13 -2.07 -7.86
N ASP A 45 -1.57 -1.09 -8.58
CA ASP A 45 -0.27 -0.53 -8.23
C ASP A 45 -0.29 0.10 -6.84
N ARG A 46 -1.36 0.83 -6.50
CA ARG A 46 -1.53 1.43 -5.17
C ARG A 46 -1.65 0.35 -4.09
N LEU A 47 -2.37 -0.72 -4.37
CA LEU A 47 -2.52 -1.83 -3.43
C LEU A 47 -1.17 -2.52 -3.18
N ILE A 48 -0.39 -2.73 -4.23
CA ILE A 48 0.96 -3.28 -4.11
C ILE A 48 1.82 -2.40 -3.19
N GLN A 49 1.73 -1.08 -3.35
CA GLN A 49 2.48 -0.15 -2.49
C GLN A 49 2.04 -0.27 -1.02
N LYS A 50 0.74 -0.39 -0.77
CA LYS A 50 0.21 -0.58 0.59
C LYS A 50 0.77 -1.86 1.21
N ILE A 51 0.78 -2.95 0.46
CA ILE A 51 1.29 -4.23 0.94
C ILE A 51 2.78 -4.14 1.27
N ARG A 52 3.57 -3.57 0.37
CA ARG A 52 5.01 -3.40 0.58
C ARG A 52 5.32 -2.57 1.81
N LEU A 53 4.56 -1.50 2.01
CA LEU A 53 4.75 -0.63 3.16
C LEU A 53 4.36 -1.35 4.45
N GLY A 54 3.29 -2.13 4.44
CA GLY A 54 2.82 -2.88 5.61
C GLY A 54 3.73 -4.04 5.99
N GLU A 55 4.51 -4.59 5.04
CA GLU A 55 5.46 -5.67 5.32
C GLU A 55 6.71 -5.19 6.04
N GLN A 56 7.03 -3.91 5.93
CA GLN A 56 8.22 -3.37 6.57
C GLN A 56 7.99 -3.29 8.07
N VAL A 57 8.58 -4.23 8.79
CA VAL A 57 8.55 -4.22 10.25
C VAL A 57 9.52 -3.17 10.73
N ASP A 58 8.98 -2.11 11.30
CA ASP A 58 9.81 -1.04 11.84
C ASP A 58 9.27 -0.66 13.21
N GLU A 59 10.13 -0.79 14.22
CA GLU A 59 9.76 -0.54 15.60
C GLU A 59 9.80 0.95 15.98
N GLU A 60 10.35 1.80 15.10
CA GLU A 60 10.42 3.22 15.35
C GLU A 60 9.01 3.84 15.30
N PRO A 61 8.57 4.49 16.39
CA PRO A 61 7.21 5.06 16.42
C PRO A 61 6.95 6.09 15.32
N TYR A 62 7.96 6.87 14.97
CA TYR A 62 7.84 7.88 13.92
C TYR A 62 7.59 7.24 12.55
N ILE A 63 8.36 6.20 12.22
CA ILE A 63 8.19 5.47 10.98
C ILE A 63 6.85 4.77 10.93
N ALA A 64 6.43 4.17 12.05
CA ALA A 64 5.12 3.53 12.15
C ALA A 64 3.98 4.53 11.91
N LEU A 65 4.13 5.76 12.39
CA LEU A 65 3.15 6.82 12.15
C LEU A 65 3.06 7.16 10.67
N ILE A 66 4.21 7.35 10.00
CA ILE A 66 4.26 7.68 8.58
C ILE A 66 3.59 6.58 7.76
N LYS A 67 3.91 5.30 8.05
CA LYS A 67 3.32 4.17 7.35
C LYS A 67 1.81 4.12 7.53
N ARG A 68 1.34 4.37 8.74
CA ARG A 68 -0.09 4.37 9.06
C ARG A 68 -0.83 5.46 8.28
N LEU A 69 -0.24 6.66 8.18
CA LEU A 69 -0.83 7.76 7.43
C LEU A 69 -0.88 7.45 5.93
N ALA A 70 0.15 6.82 5.39
CA ALA A 70 0.19 6.44 3.98
C ALA A 70 -0.88 5.38 3.66
N VAL A 71 -1.04 4.38 4.52
CA VAL A 71 -2.05 3.33 4.33
C VAL A 71 -3.46 3.91 4.35
N LYS A 72 -3.69 4.94 5.15
CA LYS A 72 -5.00 5.60 5.24
C LYS A 72 -5.21 6.70 4.19
N ASP A 73 -4.36 6.77 3.20
CA ASP A 73 -4.40 7.78 2.14
C ASP A 73 -4.33 9.23 2.64
N LYS A 74 -3.78 9.42 3.85
CA LYS A 74 -3.52 10.75 4.41
C LYS A 74 -2.18 11.30 3.96
N LEU A 75 -1.33 10.44 3.43
CA LEU A 75 0.01 10.76 2.99
C LEU A 75 0.31 9.94 1.73
N ASP A 76 0.83 10.60 0.71
CA ASP A 76 1.25 9.97 -0.53
C ASP A 76 2.42 9.00 -0.28
N PHE A 77 2.45 7.86 -0.98
CA PHE A 77 3.46 6.83 -0.78
C PHE A 77 4.88 7.30 -1.06
N ASP A 78 5.07 8.10 -2.11
CA ASP A 78 6.40 8.62 -2.43
C ASP A 78 6.88 9.58 -1.35
N THR A 79 5.98 10.41 -0.84
CA THR A 79 6.28 11.31 0.28
C THR A 79 6.60 10.51 1.54
N ALA A 80 5.85 9.44 1.82
CA ALA A 80 6.11 8.58 2.97
C ALA A 80 7.50 7.96 2.89
N LYS A 81 7.88 7.44 1.73
CA LYS A 81 9.21 6.86 1.52
C LYS A 81 10.31 7.89 1.72
N LEU A 82 10.10 9.10 1.19
CA LEU A 82 11.05 10.19 1.35
C LEU A 82 11.24 10.53 2.83
N LEU A 83 10.15 10.69 3.58
CA LEU A 83 10.21 11.01 4.99
C LEU A 83 10.92 9.93 5.80
N ILE A 84 10.64 8.65 5.52
CA ILE A 84 11.28 7.53 6.19
C ILE A 84 12.79 7.53 5.91
N ASN A 85 13.16 7.71 4.64
CA ASN A 85 14.58 7.72 4.25
C ASN A 85 15.33 8.89 4.88
N GLU A 86 14.74 10.07 4.90
CA GLU A 86 15.37 11.24 5.52
C GLU A 86 15.50 11.07 7.04
N TYR A 87 14.51 10.48 7.69
CA TYR A 87 14.58 10.19 9.12
C TYR A 87 15.71 9.21 9.43
N LYS A 88 15.84 8.16 8.63
CA LYS A 88 16.91 7.18 8.81
C LYS A 88 18.29 7.80 8.61
N LYS A 89 18.43 8.66 7.61
CA LYS A 89 19.70 9.38 7.37
C LYS A 89 20.04 10.28 8.55
N LEU A 90 19.06 10.97 9.10
CA LEU A 90 19.26 11.86 10.22
C LEU A 90 19.75 11.07 11.44
N ARG A 91 19.17 9.93 11.72
CA ARG A 91 19.58 9.04 12.81
C ARG A 91 21.01 8.56 12.63
N GLU A 92 21.36 8.15 11.40
CA GLU A 92 22.69 7.66 11.10
C GLU A 92 23.74 8.77 11.19
N GLY A 93 23.36 9.99 10.79
CA GLY A 93 24.25 11.15 10.84
C GLY A 93 24.54 11.66 12.24
N ASN A 94 23.77 11.25 13.23
CA ASN A 94 23.88 11.71 14.62
C ASN A 94 24.65 10.74 15.52
N LYS A 95 25.48 9.90 14.95
CA LYS A 95 26.29 8.96 15.73
C LYS A 95 27.44 9.68 16.45
#